data_214ec475382eee091be06a84ab69f76d
#
_entry.id   214ec475382eee091be06a84ab69f76d
#
_cell.length_a   1.000
_cell.length_b   1.000
_cell.length_c   1.000
_cell.angle_alpha   90.00
_cell.angle_beta   90.00
_cell.angle_gamma   90.00
#
_symmetry.space_group_name_H-M   'P 1'
#
loop_
_entity.id
_entity.type
_entity.pdbx_description
1 polymer ?
#
loop_
_entity_poly.entity_id
_entity_poly.type
_entity_poly.pdbx_seq_one_letter_code
_entity_poly.pdbx_strand_id
1 'polypeptide(L)'
;MKSPTLNHVAVYVYDLKKSNDFYKDIIGLTPIPEPFHDGKHSWFKIGEHSQLHLIGGAAAVISHVKNSHLCFSVASVDSFIATLTKNNIPFENAKGDANAITTRPDGVKQIYFKDPDGYWIEVNNDTY
;
A
#
# COMPACT_ATOMS: atom_id res chain seq x y z
N MET A 1 -11.58 10.93 27.91
CA MET A 1 -10.76 9.79 27.40
C MET A 1 -10.30 10.14 25.99
N LYS A 2 -9.04 9.97 25.71
CA LYS A 2 -8.53 10.15 24.34
C LYS A 2 -8.87 8.91 23.49
N SER A 3 -9.24 9.14 22.24
CA SER A 3 -9.42 8.05 21.29
C SER A 3 -8.06 7.35 21.03
N PRO A 4 -8.06 6.05 20.83
CA PRO A 4 -6.86 5.39 20.36
C PRO A 4 -6.47 5.90 18.98
N THR A 5 -5.17 5.83 18.68
CA THR A 5 -4.63 6.16 17.36
C THR A 5 -4.12 4.90 16.69
N LEU A 6 -4.13 4.88 15.35
CA LEU A 6 -3.57 3.75 14.62
C LEU A 6 -2.05 3.79 14.75
N ASN A 7 -1.46 2.80 15.42
CA ASN A 7 -0.02 2.70 15.58
C ASN A 7 0.63 2.10 14.33
N HIS A 8 0.20 0.92 13.94
CA HIS A 8 0.75 0.27 12.75
C HIS A 8 -0.24 -0.73 12.14
N VAL A 9 0.04 -1.08 10.90
CA VAL A 9 -0.59 -2.18 10.19
C VAL A 9 0.50 -3.20 9.88
N ALA A 10 0.22 -4.48 10.12
CA ALA A 10 1.13 -5.57 9.80
C ALA A 10 0.67 -6.31 8.55
N VAL A 11 1.61 -6.61 7.67
CA VAL A 11 1.35 -7.36 6.44
C VAL A 11 2.29 -8.57 6.42
N TYR A 12 1.71 -9.76 6.31
CA TYR A 12 2.45 -11.01 6.29
C TYR A 12 2.82 -11.35 4.84
N VAL A 13 4.13 -11.44 4.55
CA VAL A 13 4.62 -11.49 3.17
C VAL A 13 5.44 -12.74 2.89
N TYR A 14 5.35 -13.21 1.64
CA TYR A 14 6.07 -14.39 1.16
C TYR A 14 7.55 -14.08 0.89
N ASP A 15 7.84 -12.98 0.21
CA ASP A 15 9.20 -12.53 -0.14
C ASP A 15 9.42 -11.13 0.44
N LEU A 16 10.13 -11.08 1.58
CA LEU A 16 10.33 -9.83 2.31
C LEU A 16 11.08 -8.79 1.47
N LYS A 17 12.12 -9.20 0.73
CA LYS A 17 12.89 -8.26 -0.09
C LYS A 17 12.02 -7.64 -1.18
N LYS A 18 11.23 -8.44 -1.86
CA LYS A 18 10.34 -7.97 -2.93
C LYS A 18 9.29 -7.00 -2.40
N SER A 19 8.70 -7.31 -1.26
CA SER A 19 7.72 -6.43 -0.61
C SER A 19 8.38 -5.16 -0.08
N ASN A 20 9.58 -5.27 0.49
CA ASN A 20 10.34 -4.13 0.97
C ASN A 20 10.61 -3.15 -0.18
N ASP A 21 11.10 -3.64 -1.32
CA ASP A 21 11.37 -2.82 -2.49
C ASP A 21 10.08 -2.17 -3.03
N PHE A 22 8.97 -2.89 -3.03
CA PHE A 22 7.67 -2.38 -3.46
C PHE A 22 7.21 -1.20 -2.59
N TYR A 23 7.18 -1.36 -1.28
CA TYR A 23 6.70 -0.29 -0.40
C TYR A 23 7.65 0.90 -0.33
N LYS A 24 8.94 0.66 -0.50
CA LYS A 24 9.94 1.73 -0.56
C LYS A 24 9.91 2.48 -1.90
N ASP A 25 9.94 1.76 -3.02
CA ASP A 25 10.19 2.36 -4.33
C ASP A 25 8.90 2.68 -5.09
N ILE A 26 7.83 1.92 -4.90
CA ILE A 26 6.56 2.14 -5.59
C ILE A 26 5.62 3.01 -4.75
N ILE A 27 5.37 2.61 -3.51
CA ILE A 27 4.53 3.41 -2.60
C ILE A 27 5.26 4.65 -2.13
N GLY A 28 6.58 4.56 -1.96
CA GLY A 28 7.40 5.70 -1.55
C GLY A 28 7.50 5.90 -0.05
N LEU A 29 7.28 4.85 0.74
CA LEU A 29 7.38 4.93 2.19
C LEU A 29 8.84 4.98 2.64
N THR A 30 9.10 5.70 3.72
CA THR A 30 10.43 5.81 4.31
C THR A 30 10.71 4.64 5.24
N PRO A 31 11.76 3.84 4.99
CA PRO A 31 12.16 2.79 5.92
C PRO A 31 12.59 3.37 7.28
N ILE A 32 12.24 2.66 8.34
CA ILE A 32 12.65 2.99 9.71
C ILE A 32 13.27 1.75 10.37
N PRO A 33 14.12 1.93 11.40
CA PRO A 33 14.70 0.80 12.12
C PRO A 33 13.63 -0.05 12.80
N GLU A 34 13.87 -1.36 12.83
CA GLU A 34 13.06 -2.30 13.58
C GLU A 34 13.93 -3.01 14.62
N PRO A 35 13.38 -3.45 15.77
CA PRO A 35 14.19 -3.87 16.91
C PRO A 35 14.64 -5.35 16.88
N PHE A 36 14.10 -6.17 15.98
CA PHE A 36 14.33 -7.63 16.03
C PHE A 36 15.62 -8.05 15.37
N HIS A 37 16.03 -7.40 14.28
CA HIS A 37 17.26 -7.68 13.52
C HIS A 37 17.43 -9.16 13.13
N ASP A 38 16.30 -9.82 12.81
CA ASP A 38 16.28 -11.25 12.50
C ASP A 38 16.09 -11.56 11.00
N GLY A 39 16.08 -10.52 10.17
CA GLY A 39 15.89 -10.67 8.72
C GLY A 39 14.44 -10.97 8.31
N LYS A 40 13.49 -10.95 9.25
CA LYS A 40 12.08 -11.25 8.98
C LYS A 40 11.16 -10.05 9.04
N HIS A 41 11.66 -8.88 9.37
CA HIS A 41 10.87 -7.67 9.58
C HIS A 41 11.43 -6.52 8.75
N SER A 42 10.52 -5.71 8.22
CA SER A 42 10.84 -4.41 7.62
C SER A 42 9.76 -3.42 8.04
N TRP A 43 10.18 -2.30 8.58
CA TRP A 43 9.27 -1.27 9.07
C TRP A 43 9.38 0.00 8.24
N PHE A 44 8.24 0.64 8.02
CA PHE A 44 8.13 1.89 7.27
C PHE A 44 7.28 2.90 8.04
N LYS A 45 7.60 4.16 7.86
CA LYS A 45 6.78 5.26 8.36
C LYS A 45 5.63 5.53 7.39
N ILE A 46 4.41 5.67 7.92
CA ILE A 46 3.24 6.12 7.18
C ILE A 46 2.80 7.44 7.78
N GLY A 47 2.93 8.55 7.02
CA GLY A 47 2.64 9.87 7.56
C GLY A 47 3.46 10.15 8.81
N GLU A 48 2.86 10.83 9.80
CA GLU A 48 3.58 11.23 11.01
C GLU A 48 3.35 10.30 12.20
N HIS A 49 2.28 9.50 12.20
CA HIS A 49 1.83 8.81 13.40
C HIS A 49 1.65 7.30 13.25
N SER A 50 1.75 6.78 12.04
CA SER A 50 1.49 5.36 11.78
C SER A 50 2.67 4.71 11.08
N GLN A 51 2.72 3.39 11.15
CA GLN A 51 3.78 2.58 10.54
C GLN A 51 3.19 1.42 9.76
N LEU A 52 3.94 0.95 8.78
CA LEU A 52 3.71 -0.32 8.12
C LEU A 52 4.79 -1.30 8.57
N HIS A 53 4.38 -2.46 9.05
CA HIS A 53 5.28 -3.54 9.43
C HIS A 53 5.12 -4.70 8.46
N LEU A 54 6.16 -5.01 7.71
CA LEU A 54 6.22 -6.23 6.90
C LEU A 54 6.81 -7.34 7.74
N ILE A 55 6.15 -8.49 7.74
CA ILE A 55 6.60 -9.68 8.46
C ILE A 55 6.75 -10.79 7.43
N GLY A 56 7.99 -11.28 7.24
CA GLY A 56 8.29 -12.38 6.33
C GLY A 56 7.88 -13.71 6.92
N GLY A 57 7.80 -14.73 6.07
CA GLY A 57 7.53 -16.10 6.48
C GLY A 57 6.20 -16.67 6.00
N ALA A 58 5.42 -15.93 5.22
CA ALA A 58 4.21 -16.47 4.62
C ALA A 58 4.56 -17.66 3.71
N ALA A 59 3.77 -18.72 3.76
CA ALA A 59 4.02 -19.96 3.02
C ALA A 59 3.76 -19.81 1.52
N ALA A 60 2.91 -18.88 1.12
CA ALA A 60 2.53 -18.66 -0.28
C ALA A 60 1.87 -17.29 -0.45
N VAL A 61 1.81 -16.83 -1.70
CA VAL A 61 0.97 -15.71 -2.10
C VAL A 61 -0.46 -16.23 -2.24
N ILE A 62 -1.42 -15.56 -1.61
CA ILE A 62 -2.83 -15.96 -1.65
C ILE A 62 -3.70 -14.80 -2.16
N SER A 63 -4.92 -15.12 -2.57
CA SER A 63 -5.91 -14.11 -2.97
C SER A 63 -6.50 -13.41 -1.74
N HIS A 64 -6.75 -12.11 -1.89
CA HIS A 64 -7.36 -11.28 -0.86
C HIS A 64 -8.60 -10.59 -1.42
N VAL A 65 -9.51 -10.21 -0.52
CA VAL A 65 -10.74 -9.50 -0.87
C VAL A 65 -10.43 -8.02 -1.11
N LYS A 66 -10.84 -7.48 -2.26
CA LYS A 66 -10.59 -6.08 -2.64
C LYS A 66 -11.17 -5.07 -1.65
N ASN A 67 -12.30 -5.38 -1.04
CA ASN A 67 -12.94 -4.48 -0.07
C ASN A 67 -12.18 -4.37 1.27
N SER A 68 -11.20 -5.24 1.51
CA SER A 68 -10.25 -5.11 2.62
C SER A 68 -8.92 -4.62 2.03
N HIS A 69 -8.58 -3.37 2.28
CA HIS A 69 -7.40 -2.77 1.65
C HIS A 69 -6.79 -1.67 2.51
N LEU A 70 -5.53 -1.37 2.25
CA LEU A 70 -4.87 -0.16 2.72
C LEU A 70 -5.14 0.95 1.70
N CYS A 71 -5.31 2.17 2.18
CA CYS A 71 -5.43 3.33 1.31
C CYS A 71 -4.38 4.37 1.67
N PHE A 72 -3.65 4.84 0.66
CA PHE A 72 -2.67 5.91 0.79
C PHE A 72 -3.17 7.14 0.05
N SER A 73 -3.01 8.31 0.68
CA SER A 73 -3.28 9.60 0.05
C SER A 73 -2.04 10.10 -0.68
N VAL A 74 -2.22 10.59 -1.89
CA VAL A 74 -1.16 11.19 -2.70
C VAL A 74 -1.60 12.54 -3.22
N ALA A 75 -0.64 13.41 -3.55
CA ALA A 75 -0.95 14.72 -4.11
C ALA A 75 -1.52 14.61 -5.53
N SER A 76 -1.02 13.66 -6.33
CA SER A 76 -1.43 13.47 -7.72
C SER A 76 -1.60 11.99 -8.03
N VAL A 77 -2.84 11.57 -8.29
CA VAL A 77 -3.15 10.22 -8.74
C VAL A 77 -2.52 9.97 -10.12
N ASP A 78 -2.53 10.96 -11.00
CA ASP A 78 -1.93 10.81 -12.35
C ASP A 78 -0.43 10.54 -12.28
N SER A 79 0.30 11.24 -11.40
CA SER A 79 1.72 10.99 -11.19
C SER A 79 1.98 9.59 -10.62
N PHE A 80 1.12 9.14 -9.74
CA PHE A 80 1.22 7.79 -9.17
C PHE A 80 0.96 6.72 -10.23
N ILE A 81 -0.02 6.93 -11.10
CA ILE A 81 -0.30 6.05 -12.24
C ILE A 81 0.93 5.94 -13.14
N ALA A 82 1.62 7.06 -13.39
CA ALA A 82 2.85 7.03 -14.19
C ALA A 82 3.91 6.12 -13.55
N THR A 83 4.05 6.13 -12.24
CA THR A 83 4.95 5.22 -11.51
C THR A 83 4.54 3.76 -11.67
N LEU A 84 3.26 3.45 -11.53
CA LEU A 84 2.75 2.09 -11.72
C LEU A 84 3.00 1.60 -13.14
N THR A 85 2.70 2.43 -14.13
CA THR A 85 2.88 2.10 -15.55
C THR A 85 4.35 1.85 -15.88
N LYS A 86 5.25 2.69 -15.39
CA LYS A 86 6.69 2.53 -15.58
C LYS A 86 7.21 1.21 -15.01
N ASN A 87 6.60 0.71 -13.94
CA ASN A 87 7.00 -0.52 -13.26
C ASN A 87 6.14 -1.73 -13.66
N ASN A 88 5.31 -1.60 -14.69
CA ASN A 88 4.44 -2.67 -15.21
C ASN A 88 3.50 -3.23 -14.14
N ILE A 89 2.98 -2.38 -13.26
CA ILE A 89 2.02 -2.76 -12.23
C ILE A 89 0.63 -2.39 -12.74
N PRO A 90 -0.26 -3.38 -12.96
CA PRO A 90 -1.62 -3.11 -13.41
C PRO A 90 -2.44 -2.45 -12.31
N PHE A 91 -3.34 -1.56 -12.70
CA PHE A 91 -4.30 -0.94 -11.79
C PHE A 91 -5.69 -0.93 -12.42
N GLU A 92 -6.69 -0.68 -11.60
CA GLU A 92 -8.08 -0.66 -12.00
C GLU A 92 -8.87 0.34 -11.16
N ASN A 93 -10.11 0.64 -11.59
CA ASN A 93 -11.03 1.45 -10.79
C ASN A 93 -11.79 0.57 -9.78
N ALA A 94 -12.70 1.18 -9.01
CA ALA A 94 -13.50 0.46 -8.01
C ALA A 94 -14.35 -0.66 -8.61
N LYS A 95 -14.78 -0.52 -9.86
CA LYS A 95 -15.60 -1.52 -10.58
C LYS A 95 -14.76 -2.67 -11.16
N GLY A 96 -13.45 -2.54 -11.20
CA GLY A 96 -12.56 -3.53 -11.80
C GLY A 96 -12.22 -3.27 -13.25
N ASP A 97 -12.54 -2.10 -13.80
CA ASP A 97 -12.16 -1.73 -15.16
C ASP A 97 -10.67 -1.42 -15.22
N ALA A 98 -9.94 -2.11 -16.09
CA ALA A 98 -8.50 -1.95 -16.22
C ALA A 98 -8.12 -0.56 -16.71
N ASN A 99 -7.04 -0.01 -16.15
CA ASN A 99 -6.47 1.28 -16.53
C ASN A 99 -7.46 2.44 -16.38
N ALA A 100 -8.40 2.35 -15.44
CA ALA A 100 -9.45 3.33 -15.23
C ALA A 100 -9.40 3.89 -13.81
N ILE A 101 -9.90 5.12 -13.66
CA ILE A 101 -9.97 5.85 -12.40
C ILE A 101 -11.43 5.94 -11.99
N THR A 102 -11.70 5.74 -10.70
CA THR A 102 -12.97 6.10 -10.10
C THR A 102 -12.92 7.55 -9.65
N THR A 103 -13.93 8.35 -10.03
CA THR A 103 -14.10 9.69 -9.48
C THR A 103 -15.29 9.64 -8.52
N ARG A 104 -15.03 9.90 -7.24
CA ARG A 104 -16.08 9.95 -6.21
C ARG A 104 -17.00 11.15 -6.46
N PRO A 105 -18.23 11.14 -5.90
CA PRO A 105 -19.14 12.29 -6.03
C PRO A 105 -18.55 13.62 -5.54
N ASP A 106 -17.60 13.58 -4.59
CA ASP A 106 -16.90 14.76 -4.07
C ASP A 106 -15.68 15.17 -4.91
N GLY A 107 -15.43 14.48 -6.04
CA GLY A 107 -14.33 14.76 -6.95
C GLY A 107 -13.02 14.05 -6.64
N VAL A 108 -12.94 13.31 -5.54
CA VAL A 108 -11.73 12.54 -5.21
C VAL A 108 -11.54 11.41 -6.22
N LYS A 109 -10.31 11.27 -6.72
CA LYS A 109 -9.93 10.21 -7.65
C LYS A 109 -9.34 9.04 -6.90
N GLN A 110 -9.69 7.82 -7.32
CA GLN A 110 -9.28 6.58 -6.69
C GLN A 110 -8.82 5.57 -7.72
N ILE A 111 -7.75 4.84 -7.41
CA ILE A 111 -7.31 3.66 -8.15
C ILE A 111 -7.00 2.53 -7.18
N TYR A 112 -7.03 1.29 -7.69
CA TYR A 112 -6.77 0.08 -6.93
C TYR A 112 -5.74 -0.78 -7.64
N PHE A 113 -4.84 -1.36 -6.89
CA PHE A 113 -3.83 -2.28 -7.40
C PHE A 113 -3.41 -3.24 -6.28
N LYS A 114 -2.57 -4.22 -6.60
CA LYS A 114 -2.12 -5.22 -5.63
C LYS A 114 -0.64 -5.04 -5.32
N ASP A 115 -0.29 -5.35 -4.07
CA ASP A 115 1.10 -5.51 -3.68
C ASP A 115 1.63 -6.90 -4.15
N PRO A 116 2.92 -7.23 -3.92
CA PRO A 116 3.49 -8.51 -4.35
C PRO A 116 2.80 -9.75 -3.78
N ASP A 117 2.15 -9.63 -2.63
CA ASP A 117 1.42 -10.74 -1.99
C ASP A 117 -0.07 -10.76 -2.35
N GLY A 118 -0.51 -9.89 -3.25
CA GLY A 118 -1.91 -9.82 -3.65
C GLY A 118 -2.80 -9.03 -2.70
N TYR A 119 -2.25 -8.35 -1.69
CA TYR A 119 -3.02 -7.43 -0.87
C TYR A 119 -3.44 -6.23 -1.69
N TRP A 120 -4.73 -5.88 -1.57
CA TRP A 120 -5.25 -4.73 -2.29
C TRP A 120 -4.82 -3.43 -1.66
N ILE A 121 -4.49 -2.46 -2.51
CA ILE A 121 -4.12 -1.10 -2.14
C ILE A 121 -4.98 -0.14 -2.94
N GLU A 122 -5.56 0.83 -2.25
CA GLU A 122 -6.17 1.99 -2.86
C GLU A 122 -5.19 3.16 -2.76
N VAL A 123 -5.13 3.97 -3.82
CA VAL A 123 -4.48 5.28 -3.78
C VAL A 123 -5.52 6.32 -4.21
N ASN A 124 -5.61 7.39 -3.43
CA ASN A 124 -6.50 8.50 -3.75
C ASN A 124 -5.83 9.84 -3.46
N ASN A 125 -6.48 10.93 -3.85
CA ASN A 125 -6.00 12.28 -3.60
C ASN A 125 -6.81 13.02 -2.53
N ASP A 126 -7.50 12.28 -1.67
CA ASP A 126 -8.23 12.86 -0.56
C ASP A 126 -7.26 13.47 0.46
N THR A 127 -7.58 14.66 0.92
CA THR A 127 -6.79 15.37 1.93
C THR A 127 -7.72 15.83 3.05
N TYR A 128 -7.73 15.12 4.14
CA TYR A 128 -8.54 15.51 5.29
C TYR A 128 -7.67 15.75 6.51
#